data_c46f44d1e4b2e18d6c88c3ad0d456d56
#
_entry.id   c46f44d1e4b2e18d6c88c3ad0d456d56
#
_cell.length_a   1.000
_cell.length_b   1.000
_cell.length_c   1.000
_cell.angle_alpha   90.00
_cell.angle_beta   90.00
_cell.angle_gamma   90.00
#
_symmetry.space_group_name_H-M   'P 1'
#
loop_
_entity.id
_entity.type
_entity.pdbx_description
1 polymer ?
#
loop_
_entity_poly.entity_id
_entity_poly.type
_entity_poly.pdbx_seq_one_letter_code
_entity_poly.pdbx_strand_id
1 'polypeptide(L)'
;MADKGWLGADLIFDLDGDHLPGVTDKDFPGMIEVIQEQAWSLWNDFLQPDFGFKEEYLQVTFSGHRGFHLHYRDPTYFHLDSEARRELVSHIRGEGVEVSDLLERSRRPDSTGWARRVGRGIDSVVEKLDSVYKGDTKILTTMTSTLKEMLEREGLKGLRGKSSIEKLSELMQAPSRRERVLEGRFTALNNHAVLFQNLIRSDTSVVLGNAGETDEVVTIDTRRQIRWPGSLHGKSGMKVTEFPLSRLDPDGSNPFDCLSEGIALSREGSVKVEMIVDDAIARFDDIVVDASKGDIFEIHEAGATFLILKGWARLVS
;
A
#
# COMPACT_ATOMS: atom_id res chain seq x y z
N MET A 1 3.43 27.13 -20.59
CA MET A 1 2.42 27.20 -19.52
C MET A 1 1.91 28.62 -19.31
N ALA A 2 2.78 29.63 -19.19
CA ALA A 2 2.37 31.02 -19.03
C ALA A 2 1.35 31.51 -20.10
N ASP A 3 1.56 31.15 -21.37
CA ASP A 3 0.68 31.54 -22.47
C ASP A 3 -0.75 30.95 -22.41
N LYS A 4 -0.99 29.96 -21.52
CA LYS A 4 -2.30 29.33 -21.33
C LYS A 4 -3.01 29.81 -20.07
N GLY A 5 -2.46 30.79 -19.35
CA GLY A 5 -3.02 31.27 -18.07
C GLY A 5 -3.04 30.18 -17.01
N TRP A 6 -2.05 29.29 -16.98
CA TRP A 6 -1.94 28.24 -15.96
C TRP A 6 -1.74 28.88 -14.57
N LEU A 7 -2.64 28.56 -13.65
CA LEU A 7 -2.67 29.14 -12.30
C LEU A 7 -2.02 28.23 -11.25
N GLY A 8 -1.84 26.95 -11.57
CA GLY A 8 -1.30 25.96 -10.66
C GLY A 8 -1.93 24.57 -10.86
N ALA A 9 -1.50 23.64 -10.05
CA ALA A 9 -2.04 22.28 -10.03
C ALA A 9 -2.10 21.77 -8.59
N ASP A 10 -3.13 20.97 -8.28
CA ASP A 10 -3.22 20.21 -7.04
C ASP A 10 -1.96 19.34 -6.85
N LEU A 11 -1.60 19.04 -5.61
CA LEU A 11 -0.73 17.91 -5.33
C LEU A 11 -1.59 16.65 -5.32
N ILE A 12 -1.28 15.69 -6.18
CA ILE A 12 -2.04 14.46 -6.31
C ILE A 12 -1.13 13.28 -6.02
N PHE A 13 -1.51 12.48 -5.05
CA PHE A 13 -0.84 11.22 -4.73
C PHE A 13 -1.75 10.10 -5.22
N ASP A 14 -1.25 9.32 -6.18
CA ASP A 14 -1.95 8.19 -6.78
C ASP A 14 -1.35 6.89 -6.27
N LEU A 15 -2.13 6.11 -5.55
CA LEU A 15 -1.76 4.81 -5.05
C LEU A 15 -2.53 3.75 -5.83
N ASP A 16 -1.81 2.97 -6.63
CA ASP A 16 -2.36 1.91 -7.49
C ASP A 16 -1.76 0.55 -7.11
N GLY A 17 -2.58 -0.50 -7.15
CA GLY A 17 -2.22 -1.86 -6.75
C GLY A 17 -1.44 -2.67 -7.78
N ASP A 18 -0.97 -2.08 -8.88
CA ASP A 18 -0.43 -2.82 -10.04
C ASP A 18 0.81 -3.68 -9.75
N HIS A 19 1.58 -3.37 -8.70
CA HIS A 19 2.89 -4.01 -8.50
C HIS A 19 3.23 -4.26 -7.04
N LEU A 20 2.22 -4.41 -6.19
CA LEU A 20 2.45 -4.67 -4.77
C LEU A 20 3.04 -6.07 -4.55
N PRO A 21 4.15 -6.19 -3.80
CA PRO A 21 4.71 -7.48 -3.46
C PRO A 21 3.71 -8.34 -2.66
N GLY A 22 3.54 -9.58 -3.10
CA GLY A 22 2.68 -10.54 -2.41
C GLY A 22 1.18 -10.34 -2.68
N VAL A 23 0.81 -9.38 -3.50
CA VAL A 23 -0.57 -9.16 -3.96
C VAL A 23 -0.69 -9.60 -5.41
N THR A 24 -1.71 -10.39 -5.72
CA THR A 24 -2.04 -10.77 -7.09
C THR A 24 -3.17 -9.89 -7.61
N ASP A 25 -3.09 -9.50 -8.88
CA ASP A 25 -4.15 -8.77 -9.57
C ASP A 25 -5.46 -9.56 -9.69
N LYS A 26 -5.39 -10.87 -9.41
CA LYS A 26 -6.53 -11.80 -9.40
C LYS A 26 -7.26 -11.87 -8.06
N ASP A 27 -6.67 -11.43 -6.97
CA ASP A 27 -7.35 -11.21 -5.68
C ASP A 27 -7.67 -9.72 -5.54
N PHE A 28 -8.77 -9.31 -6.16
CA PHE A 28 -9.15 -7.91 -6.20
C PHE A 28 -9.52 -7.34 -4.82
N PRO A 29 -10.31 -8.05 -3.96
CA PRO A 29 -10.58 -7.58 -2.60
C PRO A 29 -9.32 -7.41 -1.76
N GLY A 30 -8.46 -8.42 -1.70
CA GLY A 30 -7.23 -8.35 -0.92
C GLY A 30 -6.28 -7.25 -1.39
N MET A 31 -6.20 -7.02 -2.70
CA MET A 31 -5.43 -5.92 -3.26
C MET A 31 -5.98 -4.56 -2.78
N ILE A 32 -7.30 -4.36 -2.81
CA ILE A 32 -7.94 -3.10 -2.39
C ILE A 32 -7.69 -2.81 -0.91
N GLU A 33 -7.78 -3.82 -0.04
CA GLU A 33 -7.52 -3.66 1.39
C GLU A 33 -6.09 -3.14 1.64
N VAL A 34 -5.11 -3.74 0.98
CA VAL A 34 -3.70 -3.33 1.10
C VAL A 34 -3.50 -1.88 0.63
N ILE A 35 -4.10 -1.49 -0.51
CA ILE A 35 -3.96 -0.13 -1.04
C ILE A 35 -4.66 0.89 -0.15
N GLN A 36 -5.81 0.57 0.41
CA GLN A 36 -6.52 1.46 1.33
C GLN A 36 -5.69 1.73 2.58
N GLU A 37 -5.08 0.69 3.16
CA GLU A 37 -4.14 0.81 4.28
C GLU A 37 -2.93 1.69 3.90
N GLN A 38 -2.38 1.51 2.70
CA GLN A 38 -1.26 2.34 2.23
C GLN A 38 -1.66 3.81 2.03
N ALA A 39 -2.85 4.07 1.52
CA ALA A 39 -3.36 5.43 1.35
C ALA A 39 -3.59 6.12 2.70
N TRP A 40 -4.15 5.41 3.67
CA TRP A 40 -4.26 5.89 5.04
C TRP A 40 -2.90 6.17 5.69
N SER A 41 -1.97 5.22 5.54
CA SER A 41 -0.61 5.37 6.06
C SER A 41 0.14 6.56 5.44
N LEU A 42 -0.05 6.81 4.13
CA LEU A 42 0.54 7.97 3.47
C LEU A 42 0.08 9.27 4.13
N TRP A 43 -1.22 9.42 4.37
CA TRP A 43 -1.75 10.59 5.06
C TRP A 43 -1.25 10.70 6.50
N ASN A 44 -1.43 9.65 7.27
CA ASN A 44 -1.22 9.65 8.72
C ASN A 44 0.24 9.67 9.15
N ASP A 45 1.13 9.13 8.31
CA ASP A 45 2.56 9.03 8.63
C ASP A 45 3.42 10.11 7.99
N PHE A 46 2.98 10.71 6.87
CA PHE A 46 3.79 11.66 6.10
C PHE A 46 3.06 12.97 5.83
N LEU A 47 1.92 12.94 5.12
CA LEU A 47 1.33 14.16 4.60
C LEU A 47 0.92 15.12 5.71
N GLN A 48 0.24 14.62 6.73
CA GLN A 48 -0.15 15.42 7.89
C GLN A 48 1.04 15.75 8.81
N PRO A 49 1.82 14.77 9.33
CA PRO A 49 2.80 15.05 10.37
C PRO A 49 4.11 15.65 9.86
N ASP A 50 4.57 15.30 8.65
CA ASP A 50 5.85 15.79 8.13
C ASP A 50 5.71 17.07 7.30
N PHE A 51 4.63 17.20 6.52
CA PHE A 51 4.39 18.37 5.68
C PHE A 51 3.38 19.35 6.27
N GLY A 52 2.71 19.00 7.36
CA GLY A 52 1.70 19.83 8.01
C GLY A 52 0.44 20.03 7.17
N PHE A 53 0.11 19.08 6.30
CA PHE A 53 -1.08 19.15 5.46
C PHE A 53 -2.34 19.10 6.32
N LYS A 54 -3.34 19.88 5.95
CA LYS A 54 -4.61 20.00 6.67
C LYS A 54 -5.71 19.26 5.94
N GLU A 55 -6.53 18.54 6.69
CA GLU A 55 -7.66 17.78 6.15
C GLU A 55 -8.65 18.64 5.35
N GLU A 56 -8.85 19.90 5.73
CA GLU A 56 -9.76 20.83 5.04
C GLU A 56 -9.44 21.06 3.55
N TYR A 57 -8.18 20.78 3.13
CA TYR A 57 -7.73 20.89 1.74
C TYR A 57 -7.60 19.52 1.05
N LEU A 58 -7.89 18.43 1.77
CA LEU A 58 -7.75 17.10 1.23
C LEU A 58 -9.06 16.62 0.61
N GLN A 59 -9.00 16.10 -0.60
CA GLN A 59 -10.05 15.32 -1.22
C GLN A 59 -9.56 13.89 -1.42
N VAL A 60 -10.26 12.91 -0.87
CA VAL A 60 -9.96 11.49 -1.03
C VAL A 60 -10.91 10.89 -2.03
N THR A 61 -10.40 10.13 -2.99
CA THR A 61 -11.21 9.43 -3.99
C THR A 61 -10.73 8.00 -4.20
N PHE A 62 -11.68 7.08 -4.33
CA PHE A 62 -11.44 5.79 -4.96
C PHE A 62 -11.32 5.99 -6.47
N SER A 63 -10.30 5.42 -7.10
CA SER A 63 -10.00 5.63 -8.54
C SER A 63 -11.02 4.98 -9.50
N GLY A 64 -11.96 4.19 -8.94
CA GLY A 64 -12.90 3.38 -9.72
C GLY A 64 -12.28 2.05 -10.20
N HIS A 65 -11.05 1.70 -9.82
CA HIS A 65 -10.42 0.44 -10.20
C HIS A 65 -9.55 -0.12 -9.07
N ARG A 66 -8.25 0.14 -9.03
CA ARG A 66 -7.28 -0.54 -8.16
C ARG A 66 -6.62 0.37 -7.15
N GLY A 67 -7.11 1.57 -6.94
CA GLY A 67 -6.36 2.52 -6.14
C GLY A 67 -7.18 3.65 -5.55
N PHE A 68 -6.46 4.51 -4.85
CA PHE A 68 -6.98 5.71 -4.23
C PHE A 68 -6.13 6.91 -4.63
N HIS A 69 -6.79 8.07 -4.79
CA HIS A 69 -6.10 9.33 -4.99
C HIS A 69 -6.33 10.24 -3.79
N LEU A 70 -5.25 10.86 -3.33
CA LEU A 70 -5.30 11.94 -2.36
C LEU A 70 -4.96 13.24 -3.09
N HIS A 71 -5.95 14.12 -3.23
CA HIS A 71 -5.78 15.42 -3.86
C HIS A 71 -5.65 16.48 -2.78
N TYR A 72 -4.49 17.11 -2.70
CA TYR A 72 -4.28 18.21 -1.76
C TYR A 72 -4.38 19.55 -2.49
N ARG A 73 -5.38 20.33 -2.11
CA ARG A 73 -5.88 21.55 -2.80
C ARG A 73 -5.61 22.85 -2.07
N ASP A 74 -4.62 22.89 -1.20
CA ASP A 74 -4.20 24.13 -0.57
C ASP A 74 -3.56 25.07 -1.62
N PRO A 75 -4.12 26.28 -1.82
CA PRO A 75 -3.60 27.21 -2.81
C PRO A 75 -2.13 27.59 -2.62
N THR A 76 -1.59 27.45 -1.40
CA THR A 76 -0.18 27.74 -1.12
C THR A 76 0.79 26.79 -1.82
N TYR A 77 0.32 25.61 -2.25
CA TYR A 77 1.13 24.60 -2.95
C TYR A 77 0.88 24.55 -4.47
N PHE A 78 -0.10 25.26 -5.00
CA PHE A 78 -0.45 25.17 -6.43
C PHE A 78 0.69 25.53 -7.38
N HIS A 79 1.58 26.41 -6.95
CA HIS A 79 2.69 26.89 -7.77
C HIS A 79 3.95 26.02 -7.71
N LEU A 80 3.95 24.96 -6.90
CA LEU A 80 5.09 24.04 -6.85
C LEU A 80 5.34 23.43 -8.21
N ASP A 81 6.56 23.58 -8.69
CA ASP A 81 7.03 22.98 -9.93
C ASP A 81 7.34 21.49 -9.77
N SER A 82 7.71 20.85 -10.86
CA SER A 82 7.99 19.42 -10.88
C SER A 82 9.20 19.04 -10.02
N GLU A 83 10.16 19.93 -9.79
CA GLU A 83 11.34 19.69 -8.97
C GLU A 83 10.96 19.65 -7.49
N ALA A 84 10.26 20.69 -7.01
CA ALA A 84 9.77 20.72 -5.64
C ALA A 84 8.82 19.54 -5.32
N ARG A 85 7.99 19.14 -6.29
CA ARG A 85 7.12 17.96 -6.14
C ARG A 85 7.91 16.66 -6.06
N ARG A 86 9.03 16.55 -6.79
CA ARG A 86 9.94 15.40 -6.71
C ARG A 86 10.55 15.27 -5.32
N GLU A 87 10.95 16.39 -4.70
CA GLU A 87 11.49 16.38 -3.33
C GLU A 87 10.47 15.83 -2.32
N LEU A 88 9.18 16.18 -2.45
CA LEU A 88 8.12 15.61 -1.61
C LEU A 88 8.02 14.09 -1.81
N VAL A 89 8.01 13.63 -3.06
CA VAL A 89 7.94 12.20 -3.40
C VAL A 89 9.18 11.45 -2.89
N SER A 90 10.38 12.01 -3.09
CA SER A 90 11.64 11.42 -2.61
C SER A 90 11.64 11.26 -1.09
N HIS A 91 11.12 12.25 -0.34
CA HIS A 91 10.96 12.13 1.11
C HIS A 91 9.99 10.98 1.49
N ILE A 92 8.84 10.90 0.85
CA ILE A 92 7.85 9.83 1.08
C ILE A 92 8.44 8.45 0.75
N ARG A 93 9.22 8.34 -0.32
CA ARG A 93 9.90 7.10 -0.75
C ARG A 93 11.09 6.71 0.13
N GLY A 94 11.53 7.60 0.99
CA GLY A 94 12.69 7.37 1.84
C GLY A 94 14.01 7.33 1.07
N GLU A 95 14.10 8.06 -0.04
CA GLU A 95 15.35 8.15 -0.80
C GLU A 95 16.45 8.78 0.06
N GLY A 96 17.56 8.04 0.26
CA GLY A 96 18.65 8.45 1.14
C GLY A 96 18.40 8.24 2.63
N VAL A 97 17.31 7.59 3.03
CA VAL A 97 17.02 7.27 4.44
C VAL A 97 17.78 6.02 4.87
N GLU A 98 18.67 6.20 5.86
CA GLU A 98 19.36 5.09 6.52
C GLU A 98 18.62 4.72 7.83
N VAL A 99 18.15 3.47 7.94
CA VAL A 99 17.45 2.98 9.13
C VAL A 99 18.28 3.17 10.40
N SER A 100 19.61 2.98 10.32
CA SER A 100 20.55 3.19 11.42
C SER A 100 20.46 4.58 12.04
N ASP A 101 20.21 5.61 11.25
CA ASP A 101 20.20 7.00 11.67
C ASP A 101 18.88 7.39 12.37
N LEU A 102 17.86 6.56 12.19
CA LEU A 102 16.53 6.77 12.73
C LEU A 102 16.25 5.98 14.02
N LEU A 103 17.13 5.04 14.42
CA LEU A 103 16.85 4.10 15.51
C LEU A 103 16.48 4.78 16.84
N GLU A 104 17.30 5.75 17.29
CA GLU A 104 17.00 6.47 18.52
C GLU A 104 15.75 7.35 18.39
N ARG A 105 15.60 8.02 17.25
CA ARG A 105 14.45 8.87 16.98
C ARG A 105 13.16 8.06 16.87
N SER A 106 13.22 6.85 16.37
CA SER A 106 12.06 5.97 16.16
C SER A 106 11.33 5.59 17.47
N ARG A 107 12.02 5.72 18.60
CA ARG A 107 11.48 5.38 19.93
C ARG A 107 10.98 6.59 20.72
N ARG A 108 11.02 7.78 20.15
CA ARG A 108 10.48 8.99 20.79
C ARG A 108 8.97 9.06 20.61
N PRO A 109 8.22 9.55 21.61
CA PRO A 109 6.75 9.68 21.51
C PRO A 109 6.28 10.62 20.39
N ASP A 110 7.13 11.57 20.00
CA ASP A 110 6.88 12.57 18.98
C ASP A 110 7.43 12.17 17.59
N SER A 111 7.75 10.89 17.38
CA SER A 111 8.25 10.39 16.10
C SER A 111 7.22 10.53 14.99
N THR A 112 7.66 11.01 13.84
CA THR A 112 6.86 11.19 12.63
C THR A 112 7.53 10.51 11.44
N GLY A 113 6.82 10.39 10.32
CA GLY A 113 7.33 9.92 9.05
C GLY A 113 8.16 8.64 9.15
N TRP A 114 9.35 8.66 8.59
CA TRP A 114 10.25 7.50 8.55
C TRP A 114 10.69 7.01 9.93
N ALA A 115 10.89 7.91 10.90
CA ALA A 115 11.24 7.49 12.25
C ALA A 115 10.10 6.68 12.90
N ARG A 116 8.85 7.11 12.77
CA ARG A 116 7.67 6.37 13.24
C ARG A 116 7.56 4.99 12.56
N ARG A 117 7.75 4.94 11.23
CA ARG A 117 7.72 3.67 10.47
C ARG A 117 8.82 2.70 10.92
N VAL A 118 10.04 3.17 11.09
CA VAL A 118 11.13 2.35 11.63
C VAL A 118 10.76 1.81 13.02
N GLY A 119 10.12 2.60 13.87
CA GLY A 119 9.62 2.16 15.17
C GLY A 119 8.62 1.00 15.07
N ARG A 120 7.61 1.13 14.22
CA ARG A 120 6.65 0.04 13.95
C ARG A 120 7.32 -1.19 13.36
N GLY A 121 8.27 -0.99 12.44
CA GLY A 121 9.04 -2.09 11.86
C GLY A 121 9.85 -2.87 12.87
N ILE A 122 10.44 -2.20 13.86
CA ILE A 122 11.12 -2.87 14.98
C ILE A 122 10.12 -3.77 15.73
N ASP A 123 8.95 -3.25 16.07
CA ASP A 123 7.93 -4.00 16.81
C ASP A 123 7.41 -5.19 15.98
N SER A 124 7.05 -4.97 14.71
CA SER A 124 6.61 -6.00 13.77
C SER A 124 7.64 -7.12 13.60
N VAL A 125 8.91 -6.76 13.36
CA VAL A 125 9.97 -7.77 13.18
C VAL A 125 10.18 -8.58 14.47
N VAL A 126 10.10 -7.94 15.65
CA VAL A 126 10.20 -8.65 16.93
C VAL A 126 9.05 -9.63 17.12
N GLU A 127 7.81 -9.26 16.81
CA GLU A 127 6.64 -10.15 16.86
C GLU A 127 6.74 -11.31 15.87
N LYS A 128 7.20 -11.04 14.65
CA LYS A 128 7.45 -12.07 13.65
C LYS A 128 8.54 -13.06 14.08
N LEU A 129 9.61 -12.57 14.70
CA LEU A 129 10.66 -13.44 15.25
C LEU A 129 10.14 -14.31 16.40
N ASP A 130 9.24 -13.81 17.24
CA ASP A 130 8.58 -14.61 18.26
C ASP A 130 7.74 -15.73 17.65
N SER A 131 7.03 -15.46 16.56
CA SER A 131 6.25 -16.46 15.83
C SER A 131 7.14 -17.51 15.18
N VAL A 132 8.27 -17.09 14.60
CA VAL A 132 9.30 -18.01 14.06
C VAL A 132 9.84 -18.93 15.18
N TYR A 133 10.16 -18.39 16.35
CA TYR A 133 10.62 -19.17 17.49
C TYR A 133 9.60 -20.20 17.95
N LYS A 134 8.31 -19.90 17.84
CA LYS A 134 7.19 -20.82 18.12
C LYS A 134 6.96 -21.85 17.02
N GLY A 135 7.74 -21.82 15.93
CA GLY A 135 7.69 -22.79 14.84
C GLY A 135 6.82 -22.39 13.64
N ASP A 136 6.45 -21.09 13.51
CA ASP A 136 5.69 -20.62 12.34
C ASP A 136 6.56 -20.57 11.09
N THR A 137 6.49 -21.63 10.30
CA THR A 137 7.25 -21.77 9.04
C THR A 137 6.73 -20.86 7.93
N LYS A 138 5.45 -20.44 7.98
CA LYS A 138 4.85 -19.53 6.99
C LYS A 138 5.45 -18.13 7.16
N ILE A 139 5.47 -17.61 8.38
CA ILE A 139 6.10 -16.32 8.68
C ILE A 139 7.60 -16.34 8.33
N LEU A 140 8.33 -17.41 8.70
CA LEU A 140 9.73 -17.55 8.33
C LEU A 140 9.94 -17.51 6.81
N THR A 141 9.07 -18.14 6.05
CA THR A 141 9.16 -18.15 4.58
C THR A 141 8.90 -16.76 4.03
N THR A 142 7.87 -16.07 4.50
CA THR A 142 7.56 -14.68 4.10
C THR A 142 8.70 -13.74 4.42
N MET A 143 9.22 -13.73 5.65
CA MET A 143 10.37 -12.90 6.03
C MET A 143 11.61 -13.16 5.15
N THR A 144 11.82 -14.41 4.77
CA THR A 144 12.95 -14.80 3.91
C THR A 144 12.76 -14.29 2.47
N SER A 145 11.54 -14.39 1.92
CA SER A 145 11.26 -13.93 0.55
C SER A 145 11.33 -12.41 0.44
N THR A 146 10.68 -11.67 1.34
CA THR A 146 10.72 -10.19 1.32
C THR A 146 12.14 -9.64 1.50
N LEU A 147 12.91 -10.23 2.42
CA LEU A 147 14.32 -9.88 2.58
C LEU A 147 15.13 -10.14 1.31
N LYS A 148 14.89 -11.29 0.66
CA LYS A 148 15.58 -11.66 -0.58
C LYS A 148 15.26 -10.67 -1.70
N GLU A 149 14.00 -10.37 -1.92
CA GLU A 149 13.53 -9.44 -2.94
C GLU A 149 14.16 -8.04 -2.76
N MET A 150 14.17 -7.53 -1.51
CA MET A 150 14.79 -6.24 -1.20
C MET A 150 16.29 -6.25 -1.53
N LEU A 151 17.04 -7.28 -1.10
CA LEU A 151 18.48 -7.36 -1.32
C LEU A 151 18.83 -7.52 -2.81
N GLU A 152 18.05 -8.28 -3.58
CA GLU A 152 18.22 -8.43 -5.03
C GLU A 152 17.97 -7.10 -5.77
N ARG A 153 16.96 -6.33 -5.36
CA ARG A 153 16.67 -4.99 -5.91
C ARG A 153 17.84 -4.02 -5.68
N GLU A 154 18.45 -4.08 -4.51
CA GLU A 154 19.62 -3.24 -4.17
C GLU A 154 20.95 -3.78 -4.72
N GLY A 155 20.97 -4.89 -5.44
CA GLY A 155 22.19 -5.51 -5.95
C GLY A 155 23.10 -6.06 -4.87
N LEU A 156 22.60 -6.26 -3.65
CA LEU A 156 23.38 -6.75 -2.52
C LEU A 156 23.49 -8.28 -2.56
N LYS A 157 24.72 -8.80 -2.52
CA LYS A 157 25.00 -10.24 -2.47
C LYS A 157 25.27 -10.66 -1.03
N GLY A 158 24.77 -11.83 -0.63
CA GLY A 158 25.07 -12.42 0.67
C GLY A 158 23.84 -12.66 1.55
N LEU A 159 22.85 -13.30 0.97
CA LEU A 159 21.65 -13.77 1.67
C LEU A 159 22.02 -14.63 2.87
N ARG A 160 21.73 -14.13 4.07
CA ARG A 160 21.64 -14.98 5.25
C ARG A 160 20.26 -15.64 5.16
N GLY A 161 20.25 -16.96 4.91
CA GLY A 161 19.03 -17.77 4.69
C GLY A 161 18.20 -17.94 5.96
N LYS A 162 17.15 -18.76 5.86
CA LYS A 162 16.21 -19.14 6.95
C LYS A 162 16.90 -19.40 8.28
N SER A 163 18.00 -20.17 8.27
CA SER A 163 18.81 -20.52 9.47
C SER A 163 19.34 -19.29 10.24
N SER A 164 19.60 -18.17 9.56
CA SER A 164 20.05 -16.95 10.24
C SER A 164 18.89 -16.22 10.93
N ILE A 165 17.70 -16.25 10.33
CA ILE A 165 16.47 -15.71 10.95
C ILE A 165 16.06 -16.54 12.15
N GLU A 166 16.13 -17.89 12.06
CA GLU A 166 15.86 -18.80 13.18
C GLU A 166 16.82 -18.53 14.35
N LYS A 167 18.12 -18.42 14.10
CA LYS A 167 19.09 -18.05 15.13
C LYS A 167 18.82 -16.69 15.76
N LEU A 168 18.41 -15.70 14.95
CA LEU A 168 18.03 -14.40 15.45
C LEU A 168 16.79 -14.49 16.34
N SER A 169 15.80 -15.32 15.97
CA SER A 169 14.59 -15.54 16.78
C SER A 169 14.92 -16.15 18.14
N GLU A 170 15.84 -17.12 18.20
CA GLU A 170 16.35 -17.68 19.47
C GLU A 170 17.05 -16.62 20.34
N LEU A 171 17.90 -15.79 19.72
CA LEU A 171 18.61 -14.72 20.41
C LEU A 171 17.66 -13.67 21.02
N MET A 172 16.52 -13.43 20.40
CA MET A 172 15.51 -12.47 20.86
C MET A 172 14.72 -12.96 22.08
N GLN A 173 14.84 -14.23 22.47
CA GLN A 173 14.16 -14.75 23.67
C GLN A 173 14.84 -14.31 24.99
N ALA A 174 16.07 -13.78 24.94
CA ALA A 174 16.73 -13.22 26.11
C ALA A 174 16.11 -11.86 26.50
N PRO A 175 15.45 -11.72 27.67
CA PRO A 175 14.71 -10.50 28.03
C PRO A 175 15.53 -9.22 27.96
N SER A 176 16.75 -9.23 28.50
CA SER A 176 17.63 -8.05 28.49
C SER A 176 18.09 -7.62 27.09
N ARG A 177 18.19 -8.58 26.16
CA ARG A 177 18.52 -8.28 24.76
C ARG A 177 17.33 -7.72 24.03
N ARG A 178 16.15 -8.34 24.21
CA ARG A 178 14.88 -7.88 23.66
C ARG A 178 14.59 -6.43 24.07
N GLU A 179 14.70 -6.12 25.33
CA GLU A 179 14.49 -4.76 25.85
C GLU A 179 15.39 -3.74 25.14
N ARG A 180 16.69 -4.02 25.04
CA ARG A 180 17.64 -3.14 24.32
C ARG A 180 17.30 -2.95 22.85
N VAL A 181 16.85 -4.02 22.17
CA VAL A 181 16.41 -3.95 20.77
C VAL A 181 15.17 -3.08 20.63
N LEU A 182 14.20 -3.26 21.53
CA LEU A 182 12.99 -2.43 21.57
C LEU A 182 13.29 -0.96 21.89
N GLU A 183 14.41 -0.67 22.55
CA GLU A 183 14.92 0.69 22.77
C GLU A 183 15.73 1.24 21.57
N GLY A 184 15.85 0.50 20.46
CA GLY A 184 16.64 0.89 19.29
C GLY A 184 18.13 0.60 19.40
N ARG A 185 18.58 -0.15 20.43
CA ARG A 185 20.01 -0.46 20.68
C ARG A 185 20.40 -1.81 20.09
N PHE A 186 20.68 -1.84 18.79
CA PHE A 186 20.93 -3.09 18.04
C PHE A 186 22.33 -3.67 18.26
N THR A 187 23.26 -2.96 18.89
CA THR A 187 24.55 -3.53 19.32
C THR A 187 24.38 -4.78 20.18
N ALA A 188 23.24 -4.93 20.87
CA ALA A 188 22.89 -6.14 21.62
C ALA A 188 22.76 -7.40 20.75
N LEU A 189 22.61 -7.26 19.44
CA LEU A 189 22.48 -8.35 18.48
C LEU A 189 23.83 -8.79 17.85
N ASN A 190 24.92 -8.10 18.17
CA ASN A 190 26.26 -8.42 17.65
C ASN A 190 26.26 -8.58 16.10
N ASN A 191 26.72 -9.72 15.62
CA ASN A 191 26.82 -10.03 14.18
C ASN A 191 25.43 -10.14 13.48
N HIS A 192 24.32 -10.11 14.20
CA HIS A 192 22.97 -10.17 13.66
C HIS A 192 22.30 -8.79 13.52
N ALA A 193 22.97 -7.71 13.97
CA ALA A 193 22.44 -6.36 13.89
C ALA A 193 22.10 -5.94 12.46
N VAL A 194 22.98 -6.20 11.49
CA VAL A 194 22.77 -5.92 10.08
C VAL A 194 21.59 -6.73 9.51
N LEU A 195 21.45 -8.02 9.89
CA LEU A 195 20.31 -8.83 9.48
C LEU A 195 19.01 -8.22 10.02
N PHE A 196 18.97 -7.83 11.29
CA PHE A 196 17.81 -7.25 11.90
C PHE A 196 17.40 -5.91 11.26
N GLN A 197 18.38 -5.03 10.96
CA GLN A 197 18.13 -3.79 10.21
C GLN A 197 17.57 -4.07 8.81
N ASN A 198 18.09 -5.06 8.10
CA ASN A 198 17.58 -5.43 6.79
C ASN A 198 16.18 -6.06 6.87
N LEU A 199 15.87 -6.80 7.93
CA LEU A 199 14.51 -7.28 8.17
C LEU A 199 13.53 -6.12 8.41
N ILE A 200 13.93 -5.07 9.15
CA ILE A 200 13.13 -3.86 9.29
C ILE A 200 12.95 -3.19 7.93
N ARG A 201 14.00 -3.00 7.16
CA ARG A 201 13.95 -2.38 5.83
C ARG A 201 13.07 -3.15 4.85
N SER A 202 12.97 -4.46 4.97
CA SER A 202 12.14 -5.32 4.14
C SER A 202 10.73 -5.55 4.71
N ASP A 203 10.45 -5.05 5.90
CA ASP A 203 9.15 -5.23 6.53
C ASP A 203 8.08 -4.34 5.90
N THR A 204 6.93 -4.91 5.58
CA THR A 204 5.83 -4.18 4.92
C THR A 204 5.28 -3.02 5.75
N SER A 205 5.46 -3.03 7.07
CA SER A 205 5.08 -1.92 7.94
C SER A 205 6.04 -0.71 7.84
N VAL A 206 7.26 -0.90 7.34
CA VAL A 206 8.24 0.16 7.10
C VAL A 206 8.21 0.62 5.67
N VAL A 207 8.26 -0.34 4.76
CA VAL A 207 8.09 -0.03 3.35
C VAL A 207 6.62 0.36 3.19
N LEU A 208 6.33 1.60 2.77
CA LEU A 208 5.11 1.86 2.04
C LEU A 208 5.17 0.88 0.88
N GLY A 209 4.43 -0.24 0.93
CA GLY A 209 4.62 -1.38 0.06
C GLY A 209 4.78 -0.92 -1.38
N ASN A 210 6.01 -0.77 -1.83
CA ASN A 210 6.36 -0.01 -3.01
C ASN A 210 5.61 1.33 -3.15
N ALA A 211 5.58 2.16 -2.11
CA ALA A 211 5.29 3.58 -2.31
C ALA A 211 6.28 4.22 -3.32
N GLY A 212 7.27 3.43 -3.71
CA GLY A 212 7.99 3.57 -4.94
C GLY A 212 7.14 3.47 -6.21
N GLU A 213 5.90 3.04 -6.08
CA GLU A 213 4.91 2.91 -7.14
C GLU A 213 3.63 3.74 -6.91
N THR A 214 3.59 4.67 -5.95
CA THR A 214 2.85 5.90 -6.23
C THR A 214 3.33 6.32 -7.60
N ASP A 215 2.43 6.38 -8.59
CA ASP A 215 2.84 6.85 -9.92
C ASP A 215 3.44 8.25 -9.72
N GLU A 216 4.75 8.25 -9.43
CA GLU A 216 5.57 9.45 -9.19
C GLU A 216 5.25 10.51 -10.24
N VAL A 217 5.02 10.05 -11.48
CA VAL A 217 4.67 10.87 -12.61
C VAL A 217 3.36 11.64 -12.36
N VAL A 218 2.39 11.08 -11.64
CA VAL A 218 1.14 11.79 -11.31
C VAL A 218 1.39 12.99 -10.41
N THR A 219 2.20 12.82 -9.36
CA THR A 219 2.50 13.90 -8.43
C THR A 219 3.38 14.98 -9.07
N ILE A 220 4.37 14.57 -9.87
CA ILE A 220 5.39 15.45 -10.44
C ILE A 220 4.88 16.18 -11.70
N ASP A 221 4.06 15.54 -12.53
CA ASP A 221 3.54 16.16 -13.77
C ASP A 221 2.38 17.09 -13.49
N THR A 222 2.67 18.38 -13.43
CA THR A 222 1.69 19.47 -13.22
C THR A 222 0.66 19.60 -14.34
N ARG A 223 0.75 18.83 -15.42
CA ARG A 223 -0.16 18.84 -16.59
C ARG A 223 -1.06 17.63 -16.67
N ARG A 224 -0.82 16.61 -15.83
CA ARG A 224 -1.58 15.38 -15.83
C ARG A 224 -3.02 15.62 -15.36
N GLN A 225 -3.95 14.99 -16.05
CA GLN A 225 -5.37 15.00 -15.66
C GLN A 225 -5.71 13.68 -14.97
N ILE A 226 -6.48 13.79 -13.90
CA ILE A 226 -7.00 12.64 -13.14
C ILE A 226 -8.50 12.49 -13.43
N ARG A 227 -9.01 11.28 -13.29
CA ARG A 227 -10.44 11.00 -13.47
C ARG A 227 -11.27 11.80 -12.47
N TRP A 228 -12.34 12.36 -12.97
CA TRP A 228 -13.25 13.17 -12.17
C TRP A 228 -14.16 12.29 -11.30
N PRO A 229 -14.45 12.68 -10.05
CA PRO A 229 -15.46 12.02 -9.23
C PRO A 229 -16.79 11.88 -9.96
N GLY A 230 -17.43 10.70 -9.83
CA GLY A 230 -18.65 10.36 -10.54
C GLY A 230 -18.44 9.77 -11.93
N SER A 231 -17.24 9.82 -12.53
CA SER A 231 -16.96 9.13 -13.79
C SER A 231 -16.81 7.63 -13.62
N LEU A 232 -17.10 6.86 -14.69
CA LEU A 232 -16.85 5.41 -14.71
C LEU A 232 -15.43 5.10 -15.14
N HIS A 233 -14.84 4.09 -14.51
CA HIS A 233 -13.54 3.58 -14.91
C HIS A 233 -13.67 2.54 -16.02
N GLY A 234 -13.01 2.75 -17.17
CA GLY A 234 -13.17 1.91 -18.35
C GLY A 234 -12.68 0.46 -18.24
N LYS A 235 -11.87 0.12 -17.21
CA LYS A 235 -11.37 -1.25 -16.99
C LYS A 235 -12.14 -2.02 -15.89
N SER A 236 -13.14 -1.42 -15.28
CA SER A 236 -13.90 -2.04 -14.18
C SER A 236 -15.41 -1.78 -14.25
N GLY A 237 -15.82 -0.68 -14.88
CA GLY A 237 -17.19 -0.20 -14.81
C GLY A 237 -17.57 0.41 -13.46
N MET A 238 -16.65 0.49 -12.52
CA MET A 238 -16.89 1.11 -11.21
C MET A 238 -16.76 2.63 -11.29
N LYS A 239 -17.38 3.31 -10.33
CA LYS A 239 -17.42 4.77 -10.25
C LYS A 239 -16.25 5.30 -9.43
N VAL A 240 -15.61 6.36 -9.93
CA VAL A 240 -14.72 7.19 -9.12
C VAL A 240 -15.55 7.83 -8.02
N THR A 241 -15.26 7.50 -6.78
CA THR A 241 -16.10 7.88 -5.63
C THR A 241 -15.30 8.71 -4.64
N GLU A 242 -15.77 9.91 -4.36
CA GLU A 242 -15.25 10.76 -3.30
C GLU A 242 -15.88 10.38 -1.96
N PHE A 243 -15.07 10.40 -0.90
CA PHE A 243 -15.52 10.08 0.46
C PHE A 243 -14.66 10.80 1.52
N PRO A 244 -15.16 10.98 2.76
CA PRO A 244 -14.41 11.63 3.84
C PRO A 244 -13.15 10.87 4.23
N LEU A 245 -12.09 11.59 4.62
CA LEU A 245 -10.81 11.01 5.07
C LEU A 245 -11.00 9.99 6.21
N SER A 246 -11.91 10.25 7.13
CA SER A 246 -12.20 9.34 8.26
C SER A 246 -12.65 7.93 7.83
N ARG A 247 -13.08 7.78 6.60
CA ARG A 247 -13.48 6.49 6.02
C ARG A 247 -12.36 5.81 5.22
N LEU A 248 -11.23 6.48 5.06
CA LEU A 248 -10.03 5.88 4.46
C LEU A 248 -9.33 4.93 5.46
N ASP A 249 -9.46 5.21 6.76
CA ASP A 249 -8.93 4.36 7.84
C ASP A 249 -9.62 2.98 7.81
N PRO A 250 -8.89 1.89 7.51
CA PRO A 250 -9.48 0.55 7.45
C PRO A 250 -9.94 0.04 8.83
N ASP A 251 -9.33 0.54 9.91
CA ASP A 251 -9.66 0.20 11.29
C ASP A 251 -10.70 1.16 11.91
N GLY A 252 -11.16 2.12 11.12
CA GLY A 252 -12.17 3.10 11.52
C GLY A 252 -13.55 2.47 11.78
N SER A 253 -14.45 3.23 12.40
CA SER A 253 -15.81 2.75 12.72
C SER A 253 -16.68 2.51 11.49
N ASN A 254 -16.37 3.10 10.35
CA ASN A 254 -17.12 3.00 9.09
C ASN A 254 -16.17 3.17 7.88
N PRO A 255 -15.28 2.21 7.62
CA PRO A 255 -14.36 2.28 6.49
C PRO A 255 -15.11 2.32 5.15
N PHE A 256 -14.52 2.96 4.16
CA PHE A 256 -15.08 3.01 2.81
C PHE A 256 -14.96 1.64 2.14
N ASP A 257 -16.11 1.07 1.74
CA ASP A 257 -16.17 -0.18 1.00
C ASP A 257 -16.35 0.08 -0.49
N CYS A 258 -15.24 0.17 -1.23
CA CYS A 258 -15.30 0.43 -2.65
C CYS A 258 -15.96 -0.69 -3.46
N LEU A 259 -15.98 -1.93 -2.94
CA LEU A 259 -16.58 -3.10 -3.58
C LEU A 259 -18.13 -3.13 -3.45
N SER A 260 -18.66 -2.20 -2.68
CA SER A 260 -20.09 -1.89 -2.59
C SER A 260 -20.39 -0.49 -3.14
N GLU A 261 -19.75 0.52 -2.59
CA GLU A 261 -20.04 1.94 -2.85
C GLU A 261 -19.52 2.44 -4.20
N GLY A 262 -18.50 1.76 -4.75
CA GLY A 262 -17.98 2.02 -6.10
C GLY A 262 -18.84 1.42 -7.22
N ILE A 263 -19.81 0.57 -6.93
CA ILE A 263 -20.68 -0.06 -7.93
C ILE A 263 -21.64 0.98 -8.48
N ALA A 264 -21.58 1.23 -9.79
CA ALA A 264 -22.40 2.23 -10.47
C ALA A 264 -23.49 1.63 -11.35
N LEU A 265 -23.28 0.40 -11.83
CA LEU A 265 -24.23 -0.29 -12.71
C LEU A 265 -25.29 -1.06 -11.92
N SER A 266 -26.29 -1.55 -12.62
CA SER A 266 -27.42 -2.24 -12.01
C SER A 266 -27.00 -3.51 -11.27
N ARG A 267 -27.54 -3.70 -10.09
CA ARG A 267 -27.49 -4.94 -9.32
C ARG A 267 -28.70 -5.84 -9.60
N GLU A 268 -29.60 -5.39 -10.46
CA GLU A 268 -30.77 -6.16 -10.90
C GLU A 268 -30.41 -7.00 -12.13
N GLY A 269 -31.24 -8.01 -12.39
CA GLY A 269 -31.05 -8.91 -13.50
C GLY A 269 -29.98 -9.96 -13.26
N SER A 270 -29.82 -10.85 -14.22
CA SER A 270 -28.87 -11.93 -14.18
C SER A 270 -28.20 -12.06 -15.55
N VAL A 271 -26.87 -12.10 -15.56
CA VAL A 271 -26.07 -12.24 -16.77
C VAL A 271 -25.21 -13.48 -16.61
N LYS A 272 -25.29 -14.39 -17.56
CA LYS A 272 -24.48 -15.62 -17.57
C LYS A 272 -23.10 -15.36 -18.13
N VAL A 273 -22.08 -15.69 -17.36
CA VAL A 273 -20.68 -15.49 -17.72
C VAL A 273 -19.88 -16.81 -17.59
N GLU A 274 -18.83 -16.92 -18.38
CA GLU A 274 -17.83 -17.99 -18.29
C GLU A 274 -16.47 -17.39 -17.95
N MET A 275 -15.81 -17.92 -16.93
CA MET A 275 -14.46 -17.51 -16.56
C MET A 275 -13.44 -17.96 -17.58
N ILE A 276 -12.48 -17.08 -17.91
CA ILE A 276 -11.39 -17.36 -18.86
C ILE A 276 -10.01 -17.26 -18.23
N VAL A 277 -9.94 -16.99 -16.93
CA VAL A 277 -8.72 -16.96 -16.12
C VAL A 277 -8.87 -17.91 -14.93
N ASP A 278 -7.74 -18.35 -14.36
CA ASP A 278 -7.70 -19.22 -13.19
C ASP A 278 -7.57 -18.38 -11.91
N ASP A 279 -8.16 -18.87 -10.81
CA ASP A 279 -7.98 -18.37 -9.44
C ASP A 279 -8.30 -16.88 -9.26
N ALA A 280 -9.43 -16.43 -9.85
CA ALA A 280 -9.86 -15.05 -9.75
C ALA A 280 -10.86 -14.85 -8.60
N ILE A 281 -10.57 -13.89 -7.72
CA ILE A 281 -11.42 -13.50 -6.59
C ILE A 281 -11.92 -12.08 -6.79
N ALA A 282 -13.23 -11.91 -6.73
CA ALA A 282 -13.90 -10.61 -6.74
C ALA A 282 -15.02 -10.58 -5.70
N ARG A 283 -15.44 -9.38 -5.29
CA ARG A 283 -16.58 -9.17 -4.41
C ARG A 283 -17.43 -8.02 -4.93
N PHE A 284 -18.74 -8.18 -4.82
CA PHE A 284 -19.74 -7.17 -5.17
C PHE A 284 -20.81 -7.16 -4.08
N ASP A 285 -20.79 -6.18 -3.21
CA ASP A 285 -21.55 -6.22 -1.96
C ASP A 285 -21.27 -7.51 -1.16
N ASP A 286 -22.27 -8.34 -0.94
CA ASP A 286 -22.16 -9.63 -0.24
C ASP A 286 -21.84 -10.81 -1.17
N ILE A 287 -21.79 -10.59 -2.49
CA ILE A 287 -21.55 -11.63 -3.48
C ILE A 287 -20.05 -11.79 -3.68
N VAL A 288 -19.51 -12.94 -3.25
CA VAL A 288 -18.12 -13.32 -3.50
C VAL A 288 -18.05 -14.23 -4.70
N VAL A 289 -17.21 -13.88 -5.65
CA VAL A 289 -16.82 -14.72 -6.80
C VAL A 289 -15.41 -15.25 -6.53
N ASP A 290 -15.29 -16.56 -6.38
CA ASP A 290 -14.02 -17.29 -6.31
C ASP A 290 -14.13 -18.36 -7.38
N ALA A 291 -13.51 -18.12 -8.55
CA ALA A 291 -13.79 -18.92 -9.73
C ALA A 291 -12.57 -19.06 -10.63
N SER A 292 -12.53 -20.18 -11.35
CA SER A 292 -11.46 -20.57 -12.25
C SER A 292 -11.95 -20.76 -13.69
N LYS A 293 -11.01 -20.82 -14.60
CA LYS A 293 -11.28 -20.96 -16.03
C LYS A 293 -12.21 -22.14 -16.34
N GLY A 294 -13.28 -21.82 -17.08
CA GLY A 294 -14.32 -22.78 -17.47
C GLY A 294 -15.54 -22.77 -16.54
N ASP A 295 -15.46 -22.12 -15.37
CA ASP A 295 -16.60 -21.96 -14.50
C ASP A 295 -17.67 -21.08 -15.16
N ILE A 296 -18.93 -21.52 -15.12
CA ILE A 296 -20.06 -20.80 -15.68
C ILE A 296 -21.07 -20.54 -14.56
N PHE A 297 -21.43 -19.27 -14.40
CA PHE A 297 -22.39 -18.86 -13.38
C PHE A 297 -23.17 -17.62 -13.84
N GLU A 298 -24.19 -17.30 -13.08
CA GLU A 298 -25.00 -16.12 -13.26
C GLU A 298 -24.68 -15.08 -12.17
N ILE A 299 -24.54 -13.83 -12.56
CA ILE A 299 -24.28 -12.71 -11.68
C ILE A 299 -25.01 -11.46 -12.20
N HIS A 300 -25.31 -10.51 -11.33
CA HIS A 300 -25.93 -9.25 -11.73
C HIS A 300 -25.05 -8.46 -12.76
N GLU A 301 -25.68 -7.52 -13.48
CA GLU A 301 -25.07 -6.76 -14.56
C GLU A 301 -23.73 -6.09 -14.17
N ALA A 302 -23.69 -5.44 -12.99
CA ALA A 302 -22.46 -4.78 -12.53
C ALA A 302 -21.29 -5.76 -12.34
N GLY A 303 -21.53 -6.93 -11.75
CA GLY A 303 -20.51 -7.97 -11.56
C GLY A 303 -20.05 -8.56 -12.90
N ALA A 304 -21.01 -8.89 -13.79
CA ALA A 304 -20.67 -9.37 -15.13
C ALA A 304 -19.81 -8.35 -15.91
N THR A 305 -20.22 -7.08 -15.88
CA THR A 305 -19.46 -6.00 -16.55
C THR A 305 -18.05 -5.88 -15.99
N PHE A 306 -17.89 -5.90 -14.65
CA PHE A 306 -16.57 -5.86 -14.03
C PHE A 306 -15.70 -7.02 -14.49
N LEU A 307 -16.18 -8.26 -14.40
CA LEU A 307 -15.42 -9.45 -14.79
C LEU A 307 -15.01 -9.44 -16.25
N ILE A 308 -15.89 -8.95 -17.14
CA ILE A 308 -15.63 -8.84 -18.58
C ILE A 308 -14.60 -7.74 -18.86
N LEU A 309 -14.76 -6.55 -18.24
CA LEU A 309 -13.82 -5.43 -18.42
C LEU A 309 -12.44 -5.71 -17.86
N LYS A 310 -12.36 -6.51 -16.79
CA LYS A 310 -11.09 -7.04 -16.26
C LYS A 310 -10.46 -8.08 -17.20
N GLY A 311 -11.18 -8.58 -18.18
CA GLY A 311 -10.72 -9.67 -19.03
C GLY A 311 -10.71 -11.03 -18.31
N TRP A 312 -11.52 -11.19 -17.26
CA TRP A 312 -11.61 -12.41 -16.46
C TRP A 312 -12.72 -13.35 -16.92
N ALA A 313 -13.75 -12.81 -17.56
CA ALA A 313 -14.87 -13.58 -18.05
C ALA A 313 -15.32 -13.15 -19.45
N ARG A 314 -16.16 -13.98 -20.08
CA ARG A 314 -16.87 -13.69 -21.31
C ARG A 314 -18.35 -13.97 -21.16
N LEU A 315 -19.18 -13.32 -21.99
CA LEU A 315 -20.60 -13.62 -22.04
C LEU A 315 -20.85 -15.03 -22.57
N VAL A 316 -21.82 -15.72 -21.99
CA VAL A 316 -22.35 -16.98 -22.50
C VAL A 316 -23.71 -16.71 -23.12
N SER A 317 -23.82 -16.98 -24.41
CA SER A 317 -25.07 -16.86 -25.17
C SER A 317 -26.07 -17.97 -24.83
#